data_346bf6c4440846c50332a9be2f838dc1
#
_entry.id   346bf6c4440846c50332a9be2f838dc1
#
_cell.length_a   1.000
_cell.length_b   1.000
_cell.length_c   1.000
_cell.angle_alpha   90.00
_cell.angle_beta   90.00
_cell.angle_gamma   90.00
#
_symmetry.space_group_name_H-M   'P 1'
#
loop_
_entity.id
_entity.type
_entity.pdbx_description
1 polymer ?
#
loop_
_entity_poly.entity_id
_entity_poly.type
_entity_poly.pdbx_seq_one_letter_code
_entity_poly.pdbx_strand_id
1 'polypeptide(L)'
;MTAHWTRAALAATALTLLTGVASAKEFRLGLITPPNHTWTQNAEAFAAAVEEATEGRHTVSVFPARQLGNEAQMLQQMQTGALDMSFMTVAEVSNRAPEFGAFYAPFLADDIAEAAEILRSDAARAMLESLPRTVGVVGVGYGSAGLRQIVARGEVTSADDLKGEKIRITPFEPIKDFYEALGTAPTPMPLPDVYDALANGQVDAIDMDLELIWKLKYTDNADTMLLSNHMMFPMVGLISGRTWQGMSEEDRAIVSELMAKAVDDCLQAYVDQEAQYLAEVEKSGVTITKVGPEFFEDAVSKWNEIWEAKAPDLPALRELAAD
;
A
#
# COMPACT_ATOMS: atom_id res chain seq x y z
N MET A 1 90.35 -7.99 -21.28
CA MET A 1 89.19 -8.49 -22.05
C MET A 1 88.05 -8.78 -21.01
N THR A 2 87.18 -7.85 -20.79
CA THR A 2 86.09 -7.95 -19.81
C THR A 2 84.80 -7.63 -20.54
N ALA A 3 83.93 -8.63 -20.68
CA ALA A 3 82.60 -8.52 -21.34
C ALA A 3 81.58 -8.07 -20.29
N HIS A 4 80.95 -6.92 -20.53
CA HIS A 4 79.80 -6.41 -19.75
C HIS A 4 78.47 -6.97 -20.25
N TRP A 5 77.79 -7.70 -19.44
CA TRP A 5 76.38 -8.14 -19.69
C TRP A 5 75.42 -7.17 -19.05
N THR A 6 74.76 -6.38 -19.86
CA THR A 6 73.63 -5.54 -19.44
C THR A 6 72.34 -6.37 -19.33
N ARG A 7 71.81 -6.51 -18.12
CA ARG A 7 70.45 -7.08 -17.86
C ARG A 7 69.42 -5.99 -18.01
N ALA A 8 68.58 -6.10 -19.04
CA ALA A 8 67.38 -5.32 -19.17
C ALA A 8 66.29 -5.95 -18.29
N ALA A 9 65.85 -5.23 -17.27
CA ALA A 9 64.69 -5.60 -16.45
C ALA A 9 63.41 -5.10 -17.10
N LEU A 10 62.58 -6.01 -17.63
CA LEU A 10 61.20 -5.71 -18.01
C LEU A 10 60.33 -5.61 -16.75
N ALA A 11 59.92 -4.39 -16.41
CA ALA A 11 58.87 -4.16 -15.40
C ALA A 11 57.51 -4.39 -16.04
N ALA A 12 56.91 -5.54 -15.81
CA ALA A 12 55.48 -5.79 -16.14
C ALA A 12 54.60 -5.12 -15.11
N THR A 13 54.00 -3.99 -15.45
CA THR A 13 53.01 -3.31 -14.64
C THR A 13 51.71 -4.12 -14.76
N ALA A 14 51.43 -4.95 -13.76
CA ALA A 14 50.12 -5.59 -13.61
C ALA A 14 49.09 -4.54 -13.21
N LEU A 15 48.27 -4.12 -14.17
CA LEU A 15 47.08 -3.29 -13.91
C LEU A 15 46.03 -4.19 -13.26
N THR A 16 46.02 -4.28 -11.95
CA THR A 16 44.92 -4.92 -11.20
C THR A 16 43.68 -4.04 -11.33
N LEU A 17 42.80 -4.42 -12.26
CA LEU A 17 41.41 -3.98 -12.26
C LEU A 17 40.77 -4.44 -10.93
N LEU A 18 40.67 -3.53 -9.97
CA LEU A 18 39.79 -3.69 -8.84
C LEU A 18 38.34 -3.62 -9.38
N THR A 19 37.86 -4.74 -9.89
CA THR A 19 36.42 -4.95 -10.02
C THR A 19 35.90 -4.95 -8.59
N GLY A 20 35.24 -3.85 -8.20
CA GLY A 20 34.50 -3.79 -6.94
C GLY A 20 33.57 -5.00 -6.93
N VAL A 21 33.85 -5.95 -6.04
CA VAL A 21 32.93 -7.08 -5.81
C VAL A 21 31.65 -6.45 -5.26
N ALA A 22 30.66 -6.23 -6.11
CA ALA A 22 29.33 -5.88 -5.66
C ALA A 22 28.89 -6.98 -4.71
N SER A 23 28.66 -6.61 -3.45
CA SER A 23 28.26 -7.58 -2.41
C SER A 23 26.87 -8.10 -2.77
N ALA A 24 26.77 -9.39 -3.04
CA ALA A 24 25.49 -10.07 -3.18
C ALA A 24 24.67 -9.85 -1.90
N LYS A 25 23.42 -9.44 -2.05
CA LYS A 25 22.52 -9.18 -0.92
C LYS A 25 21.16 -9.79 -1.16
N GLU A 26 20.67 -10.52 -0.18
CA GLU A 26 19.28 -10.92 -0.08
C GLU A 26 18.52 -9.80 0.65
N PHE A 27 17.57 -9.19 -0.04
CA PHE A 27 16.62 -8.24 0.54
C PHE A 27 15.40 -8.98 1.07
N ARG A 28 14.82 -8.46 2.14
CA ARG A 28 13.57 -8.96 2.72
C ARG A 28 12.47 -7.96 2.45
N LEU A 29 11.36 -8.42 1.83
CA LEU A 29 10.16 -7.63 1.57
C LEU A 29 8.99 -8.20 2.39
N GLY A 30 8.41 -7.37 3.27
CA GLY A 30 7.26 -7.75 4.09
C GLY A 30 5.98 -7.08 3.62
N LEU A 31 4.85 -7.81 3.71
CA LEU A 31 3.51 -7.27 3.47
C LEU A 31 2.44 -8.04 4.26
N ILE A 32 1.25 -7.43 4.42
CA ILE A 32 0.18 -7.99 5.25
C ILE A 32 -0.77 -8.91 4.48
N THR A 33 -0.79 -8.81 3.16
CA THR A 33 -1.76 -9.48 2.29
C THR A 33 -1.46 -10.97 2.10
N PRO A 34 -2.49 -11.80 1.87
CA PRO A 34 -2.31 -13.23 1.64
C PRO A 34 -1.64 -13.52 0.28
N PRO A 35 -1.10 -14.72 0.06
CA PRO A 35 -0.35 -15.05 -1.16
C PRO A 35 -1.12 -14.86 -2.48
N ASN A 36 -2.44 -15.00 -2.46
CA ASN A 36 -3.29 -14.85 -3.65
C ASN A 36 -3.78 -13.41 -3.90
N HIS A 37 -3.36 -12.45 -3.09
CA HIS A 37 -3.70 -11.04 -3.24
C HIS A 37 -2.84 -10.38 -4.32
N THR A 38 -3.41 -9.42 -5.04
CA THR A 38 -2.74 -8.66 -6.11
C THR A 38 -1.42 -8.03 -5.65
N TRP A 39 -1.35 -7.46 -4.44
CA TRP A 39 -0.09 -6.92 -3.91
C TRP A 39 1.01 -7.97 -3.77
N THR A 40 0.66 -9.15 -3.24
CA THR A 40 1.66 -10.22 -3.04
C THR A 40 2.16 -10.77 -4.37
N GLN A 41 1.27 -10.94 -5.35
CA GLN A 41 1.66 -11.39 -6.69
C GLN A 41 2.61 -10.39 -7.38
N ASN A 42 2.36 -9.08 -7.23
CA ASN A 42 3.27 -8.05 -7.76
C ASN A 42 4.58 -7.95 -6.97
N ALA A 43 4.58 -8.23 -5.66
CA ALA A 43 5.82 -8.33 -4.88
C ALA A 43 6.69 -9.52 -5.33
N GLU A 44 6.10 -10.66 -5.65
CA GLU A 44 6.80 -11.82 -6.22
C GLU A 44 7.35 -11.52 -7.62
N ALA A 45 6.57 -10.83 -8.47
CA ALA A 45 7.02 -10.39 -9.78
C ALA A 45 8.19 -9.39 -9.67
N PHE A 46 8.13 -8.46 -8.73
CA PHE A 46 9.24 -7.55 -8.41
C PHE A 46 10.48 -8.32 -7.98
N ALA A 47 10.34 -9.33 -7.11
CA ALA A 47 11.46 -10.13 -6.64
C ALA A 47 12.18 -10.84 -7.82
N ALA A 48 11.42 -11.45 -8.72
CA ALA A 48 11.95 -12.09 -9.92
C ALA A 48 12.65 -11.08 -10.84
N ALA A 49 12.06 -9.88 -11.01
CA ALA A 49 12.63 -8.83 -11.86
C ALA A 49 13.97 -8.28 -11.29
N VAL A 50 14.09 -8.15 -9.98
CA VAL A 50 15.36 -7.72 -9.34
C VAL A 50 16.45 -8.77 -9.54
N GLU A 51 16.14 -10.05 -9.38
CA GLU A 51 17.10 -11.13 -9.60
C GLU A 51 17.59 -11.15 -11.05
N GLU A 52 16.67 -11.02 -12.02
CA GLU A 52 17.00 -10.97 -13.44
C GLU A 52 17.85 -9.74 -13.79
N ALA A 53 17.40 -8.54 -13.39
CA ALA A 53 18.08 -7.28 -13.75
C ALA A 53 19.45 -7.13 -13.10
N THR A 54 19.69 -7.82 -11.98
CA THR A 54 20.99 -7.82 -11.30
C THR A 54 21.84 -9.06 -11.60
N GLU A 55 21.41 -9.89 -12.55
CA GLU A 55 22.10 -11.14 -12.92
C GLU A 55 22.36 -12.05 -11.69
N GLY A 56 21.40 -12.09 -10.77
CA GLY A 56 21.49 -12.85 -9.52
C GLY A 56 22.39 -12.23 -8.44
N ARG A 57 22.91 -11.02 -8.61
CA ARG A 57 23.66 -10.30 -7.56
C ARG A 57 22.78 -9.98 -6.36
N HIS A 58 21.52 -9.64 -6.60
CA HIS A 58 20.55 -9.38 -5.56
C HIS A 58 19.34 -10.29 -5.73
N THR A 59 18.80 -10.73 -4.60
CA THR A 59 17.54 -11.47 -4.52
C THR A 59 16.60 -10.76 -3.55
N VAL A 60 15.30 -10.97 -3.70
CA VAL A 60 14.28 -10.47 -2.77
C VAL A 60 13.46 -11.64 -2.25
N SER A 61 13.47 -11.85 -0.94
CA SER A 61 12.60 -12.82 -0.28
C SER A 61 11.31 -12.14 0.17
N VAL A 62 10.17 -12.60 -0.34
CA VAL A 62 8.84 -12.04 -0.05
C VAL A 62 8.23 -12.76 1.15
N PHE A 63 7.73 -11.99 2.13
CA PHE A 63 7.10 -12.47 3.37
C PHE A 63 5.66 -11.96 3.46
N PRO A 64 4.68 -12.69 2.89
CA PRO A 64 3.27 -12.32 2.91
C PRO A 64 2.58 -12.63 4.23
N ALA A 65 1.30 -12.28 4.33
CA ALA A 65 0.40 -12.67 5.42
C ALA A 65 0.95 -12.36 6.83
N ARG A 66 1.61 -11.19 6.99
CA ARG A 66 2.15 -10.72 8.28
C ARG A 66 3.25 -11.62 8.88
N GLN A 67 3.94 -12.42 8.09
CA GLN A 67 5.02 -13.28 8.61
C GLN A 67 6.11 -12.50 9.36
N LEU A 68 6.30 -11.21 9.04
CA LEU A 68 7.26 -10.32 9.71
C LEU A 68 6.60 -9.37 10.72
N GLY A 69 5.32 -9.58 11.05
CA GLY A 69 4.54 -8.76 11.97
C GLY A 69 3.49 -7.90 11.26
N ASN A 70 2.80 -7.05 12.03
CA ASN A 70 1.89 -6.06 11.49
C ASN A 70 2.65 -4.89 10.83
N GLU A 71 1.94 -3.97 10.15
CA GLU A 71 2.59 -2.87 9.42
C GLU A 71 3.40 -1.95 10.33
N ALA A 72 2.90 -1.63 11.53
CA ALA A 72 3.63 -0.81 12.49
C ALA A 72 4.97 -1.46 12.93
N GLN A 73 4.96 -2.78 13.12
CA GLN A 73 6.16 -3.55 13.43
C GLN A 73 7.12 -3.61 12.24
N MET A 74 6.60 -3.82 11.03
CA MET A 74 7.40 -3.83 9.81
C MET A 74 8.02 -2.46 9.54
N LEU A 75 7.25 -1.37 9.71
CA LEU A 75 7.78 -0.01 9.54
C LEU A 75 8.90 0.28 10.56
N GLN A 76 8.74 -0.15 11.82
CA GLN A 76 9.81 -0.05 12.82
C GLN A 76 11.05 -0.86 12.42
N GLN A 77 10.88 -2.06 11.88
CA GLN A 77 11.99 -2.87 11.37
C GLN A 77 12.70 -2.18 10.20
N MET A 78 11.96 -1.52 9.29
CA MET A 78 12.56 -0.73 8.21
C MET A 78 13.37 0.45 8.72
N GLN A 79 12.88 1.17 9.73
CA GLN A 79 13.62 2.27 10.36
C GLN A 79 14.95 1.82 10.99
N THR A 80 15.00 0.61 11.50
CA THR A 80 16.23 0.01 12.08
C THR A 80 17.10 -0.70 11.06
N GLY A 81 16.59 -0.98 9.86
CA GLY A 81 17.27 -1.75 8.81
C GLY A 81 17.19 -3.27 9.00
N ALA A 82 16.32 -3.75 9.89
CA ALA A 82 16.04 -5.17 10.05
C ALA A 82 15.11 -5.73 8.97
N LEU A 83 14.35 -4.88 8.29
CA LEU A 83 13.57 -5.15 7.11
C LEU A 83 13.99 -4.19 6.01
N ASP A 84 14.21 -4.70 4.79
CA ASP A 84 14.73 -3.90 3.67
C ASP A 84 13.64 -3.16 2.92
N MET A 85 12.49 -3.81 2.67
CA MET A 85 11.43 -3.33 1.78
C MET A 85 10.05 -3.71 2.30
N SER A 86 9.03 -2.97 1.89
CA SER A 86 7.65 -3.30 2.17
C SER A 86 6.70 -2.74 1.11
N PHE A 87 5.66 -3.50 0.78
CA PHE A 87 4.43 -2.94 0.23
C PHE A 87 3.50 -2.71 1.42
N MET A 88 3.22 -1.45 1.72
CA MET A 88 2.56 -1.02 2.95
C MET A 88 1.39 -0.11 2.66
N THR A 89 0.36 -0.13 3.51
CA THR A 89 -0.71 0.84 3.37
C THR A 89 -0.19 2.26 3.61
N VAL A 90 -0.65 3.21 2.82
CA VAL A 90 -0.38 4.63 3.06
C VAL A 90 -0.95 5.06 4.42
N ALA A 91 -1.98 4.39 4.90
CA ALA A 91 -2.58 4.61 6.20
C ALA A 91 -1.57 4.38 7.36
N GLU A 92 -0.72 3.35 7.32
CA GLU A 92 0.33 3.18 8.33
C GLU A 92 1.36 4.32 8.27
N VAL A 93 1.70 4.77 7.06
CA VAL A 93 2.58 5.93 6.87
C VAL A 93 1.97 7.19 7.50
N SER A 94 0.66 7.41 7.34
CA SER A 94 -0.06 8.58 7.87
C SER A 94 -0.03 8.67 9.41
N ASN A 95 0.18 7.56 10.11
CA ASN A 95 0.36 7.57 11.56
C ASN A 95 1.66 8.30 12.00
N ARG A 96 2.60 8.51 11.09
CA ARG A 96 3.87 9.21 11.34
C ARG A 96 4.05 10.47 10.50
N ALA A 97 3.37 10.53 9.37
CA ALA A 97 3.34 11.64 8.42
C ALA A 97 1.86 11.95 8.11
N PRO A 98 1.17 12.71 9.01
CA PRO A 98 -0.29 12.92 8.94
C PRO A 98 -0.78 13.47 7.61
N GLU A 99 0.06 14.21 6.87
CA GLU A 99 -0.24 14.73 5.53
C GLU A 99 -0.70 13.64 4.56
N PHE A 100 -0.20 12.41 4.69
CA PHE A 100 -0.62 11.27 3.88
C PHE A 100 -2.08 10.83 4.15
N GLY A 101 -2.68 11.31 5.24
CA GLY A 101 -4.11 11.15 5.50
C GLY A 101 -4.99 11.79 4.43
N ALA A 102 -4.48 12.75 3.64
CA ALA A 102 -5.17 13.36 2.51
C ALA A 102 -5.73 12.34 1.52
N PHE A 103 -5.02 11.24 1.27
CA PHE A 103 -5.45 10.17 0.36
C PHE A 103 -6.69 9.41 0.84
N TYR A 104 -7.06 9.55 2.11
CA TYR A 104 -8.25 8.94 2.71
C TYR A 104 -9.43 9.90 2.82
N ALA A 105 -9.36 11.05 2.12
CA ALA A 105 -10.51 11.95 2.07
C ALA A 105 -11.72 11.21 1.47
N PRO A 106 -12.87 11.24 2.16
CA PRO A 106 -14.06 10.58 1.64
C PRO A 106 -14.44 11.15 0.27
N PHE A 107 -14.70 10.23 -0.68
CA PHE A 107 -15.07 10.58 -2.06
C PHE A 107 -14.04 11.48 -2.75
N LEU A 108 -12.73 11.26 -2.47
CA LEU A 108 -11.66 11.93 -3.19
C LEU A 108 -11.57 11.47 -4.65
N ALA A 109 -12.00 10.26 -4.95
CA ALA A 109 -12.11 9.71 -6.29
C ALA A 109 -13.49 9.03 -6.45
N ASP A 110 -14.11 9.18 -7.59
CA ASP A 110 -15.41 8.57 -7.93
C ASP A 110 -15.27 7.09 -8.31
N ASP A 111 -14.14 6.74 -8.94
CA ASP A 111 -13.81 5.38 -9.34
C ASP A 111 -12.30 5.09 -9.24
N ILE A 112 -11.93 3.85 -9.54
CA ILE A 112 -10.54 3.40 -9.42
C ILE A 112 -9.62 4.01 -10.50
N ALA A 113 -10.16 4.41 -11.65
CA ALA A 113 -9.37 5.04 -12.70
C ALA A 113 -8.95 6.45 -12.27
N GLU A 114 -9.87 7.23 -11.73
CA GLU A 114 -9.59 8.54 -11.15
C GLU A 114 -8.65 8.43 -9.93
N ALA A 115 -8.87 7.45 -9.04
CA ALA A 115 -7.94 7.18 -7.95
C ALA A 115 -6.52 6.89 -8.47
N ALA A 116 -6.39 6.18 -9.60
CA ALA A 116 -5.10 5.91 -10.22
C ALA A 116 -4.45 7.18 -10.80
N GLU A 117 -5.22 8.08 -11.39
CA GLU A 117 -4.72 9.39 -11.87
C GLU A 117 -4.18 10.23 -10.72
N ILE A 118 -4.93 10.31 -9.61
CA ILE A 118 -4.49 11.01 -8.39
C ILE A 118 -3.17 10.43 -7.87
N LEU A 119 -3.08 9.10 -7.74
CA LEU A 119 -1.89 8.42 -7.21
C LEU A 119 -0.66 8.52 -8.13
N ARG A 120 -0.85 8.70 -9.44
CA ARG A 120 0.20 8.90 -10.44
C ARG A 120 0.62 10.37 -10.58
N SER A 121 -0.10 11.29 -9.99
CA SER A 121 0.13 12.72 -10.13
C SER A 121 1.49 13.17 -9.55
N ASP A 122 1.97 14.32 -10.02
CA ASP A 122 3.17 14.94 -9.48
C ASP A 122 2.97 15.39 -8.02
N ALA A 123 1.76 15.81 -7.65
CA ALA A 123 1.42 16.16 -6.27
C ALA A 123 1.58 14.94 -5.33
N ALA A 124 1.03 13.78 -5.70
CA ALA A 124 1.19 12.55 -4.92
C ALA A 124 2.67 12.12 -4.83
N ARG A 125 3.42 12.21 -5.92
CA ARG A 125 4.85 11.87 -5.93
C ARG A 125 5.69 12.79 -5.05
N ALA A 126 5.40 14.10 -5.05
CA ALA A 126 6.10 15.07 -4.21
C ALA A 126 5.97 14.76 -2.71
N MET A 127 4.84 14.17 -2.28
CA MET A 127 4.66 13.75 -0.88
C MET A 127 5.69 12.68 -0.46
N LEU A 128 6.09 11.76 -1.37
CA LEU A 128 7.10 10.73 -1.07
C LEU A 128 8.46 11.31 -0.70
N GLU A 129 8.80 12.51 -1.18
CA GLU A 129 10.07 13.18 -0.89
C GLU A 129 10.25 13.55 0.59
N SER A 130 9.16 13.63 1.34
CA SER A 130 9.19 13.91 2.79
C SER A 130 9.63 12.69 3.61
N LEU A 131 9.33 11.47 3.16
CA LEU A 131 9.46 10.22 3.91
C LEU A 131 10.86 9.91 4.44
N PRO A 132 11.97 10.17 3.71
CA PRO A 132 13.30 9.93 4.27
C PRO A 132 13.59 10.74 5.54
N ARG A 133 13.02 11.93 5.68
CA ARG A 133 13.21 12.82 6.82
C ARG A 133 12.20 12.58 7.93
N THR A 134 10.93 12.32 7.57
CA THR A 134 9.83 12.20 8.53
C THR A 134 9.67 10.79 9.09
N VAL A 135 9.90 9.78 8.26
CA VAL A 135 9.66 8.37 8.60
C VAL A 135 10.93 7.53 8.58
N GLY A 136 11.98 7.96 7.85
CA GLY A 136 13.24 7.21 7.73
C GLY A 136 13.22 6.10 6.67
N VAL A 137 12.32 6.20 5.71
CA VAL A 137 12.17 5.29 4.56
C VAL A 137 12.14 6.06 3.26
N VAL A 138 12.43 5.41 2.14
CA VAL A 138 12.31 5.96 0.79
C VAL A 138 11.04 5.39 0.16
N GLY A 139 10.11 6.26 -0.22
CA GLY A 139 8.94 5.90 -1.01
C GLY A 139 9.27 5.97 -2.50
N VAL A 140 8.83 4.99 -3.28
CA VAL A 140 9.17 4.90 -4.71
C VAL A 140 7.97 5.02 -5.64
N GLY A 141 6.76 4.87 -5.13
CA GLY A 141 5.52 4.96 -5.91
C GLY A 141 4.34 4.42 -5.13
N TYR A 142 3.16 4.58 -5.70
CA TYR A 142 1.91 4.14 -5.11
C TYR A 142 1.29 3.00 -5.91
N GLY A 143 0.58 2.14 -5.19
CA GLY A 143 -0.38 1.17 -5.70
C GLY A 143 -1.72 1.38 -5.01
N SER A 144 -2.65 0.46 -5.18
CA SER A 144 -3.96 0.51 -4.54
C SER A 144 -4.45 -0.87 -4.11
N ALA A 145 -5.43 -0.90 -3.21
CA ALA A 145 -6.33 -2.02 -2.95
C ALA A 145 -7.77 -1.68 -3.38
N GLY A 146 -7.93 -0.82 -4.39
CA GLY A 146 -9.24 -0.39 -4.87
C GLY A 146 -9.91 0.64 -3.97
N LEU A 147 -11.24 0.71 -4.09
CA LEU A 147 -12.09 1.60 -3.30
C LEU A 147 -12.82 0.82 -2.21
N ARG A 148 -13.15 1.52 -1.11
CA ARG A 148 -13.76 0.89 0.07
C ARG A 148 -15.27 0.80 -0.06
N GLN A 149 -15.78 -0.35 0.38
CA GLN A 149 -17.20 -0.70 0.47
C GLN A 149 -17.53 -1.05 1.91
N ILE A 150 -18.82 -1.03 2.27
CA ILE A 150 -19.29 -1.50 3.58
C ILE A 150 -20.09 -2.78 3.38
N VAL A 151 -19.67 -3.84 4.07
CA VAL A 151 -20.36 -5.15 4.05
C VAL A 151 -20.95 -5.39 5.45
N ALA A 152 -22.27 -5.54 5.54
CA ALA A 152 -23.02 -5.59 6.79
C ALA A 152 -23.82 -6.89 6.94
N ARG A 153 -23.93 -7.38 8.18
CA ARG A 153 -24.69 -8.58 8.54
C ARG A 153 -26.21 -8.38 8.52
N GLY A 154 -26.67 -7.13 8.60
CA GLY A 154 -28.08 -6.77 8.58
C GLY A 154 -28.46 -5.99 7.33
N GLU A 155 -29.74 -5.71 7.19
CA GLU A 155 -30.22 -4.80 6.17
C GLU A 155 -29.81 -3.36 6.50
N VAL A 156 -29.22 -2.67 5.51
CA VAL A 156 -28.82 -1.27 5.62
C VAL A 156 -29.46 -0.50 4.47
N THR A 157 -30.36 0.41 4.80
CA THR A 157 -31.14 1.23 3.86
C THR A 157 -30.84 2.72 3.98
N SER A 158 -30.29 3.13 5.12
CA SER A 158 -29.92 4.51 5.44
C SER A 158 -28.66 4.56 6.29
N ALA A 159 -28.00 5.73 6.36
CA ALA A 159 -26.85 5.93 7.25
C ALA A 159 -27.21 5.76 8.73
N ASP A 160 -28.47 5.99 9.09
CA ASP A 160 -28.95 5.82 10.47
C ASP A 160 -28.90 4.36 10.92
N ASP A 161 -29.03 3.40 9.99
CA ASP A 161 -28.97 1.96 10.29
C ASP A 161 -27.54 1.52 10.70
N LEU A 162 -26.54 2.33 10.40
CA LEU A 162 -25.14 2.09 10.79
C LEU A 162 -24.79 2.69 12.17
N LYS A 163 -25.67 3.55 12.74
CA LYS A 163 -25.37 4.22 14.03
C LYS A 163 -25.31 3.23 15.18
N GLY A 164 -24.20 3.28 15.91
CA GLY A 164 -23.91 2.38 17.02
C GLY A 164 -23.43 0.99 16.63
N GLU A 165 -23.50 0.63 15.33
CA GLU A 165 -23.01 -0.66 14.83
C GLU A 165 -21.48 -0.75 14.94
N LYS A 166 -20.98 -1.92 15.30
CA LYS A 166 -19.54 -2.21 15.37
C LYS A 166 -19.01 -2.47 13.97
N ILE A 167 -18.38 -1.48 13.40
CA ILE A 167 -17.79 -1.63 12.06
C ILE A 167 -16.32 -1.91 12.18
N ARG A 168 -15.90 -3.06 11.66
CA ARG A 168 -14.46 -3.35 11.54
C ARG A 168 -13.82 -2.37 10.58
N ILE A 169 -12.76 -1.75 11.03
CA ILE A 169 -11.91 -0.87 10.24
C ILE A 169 -10.45 -1.33 10.26
N THR A 170 -9.67 -0.89 9.29
CA THR A 170 -8.22 -0.90 9.39
C THR A 170 -7.79 0.09 10.49
N PRO A 171 -6.79 -0.22 11.36
CA PRO A 171 -6.51 0.55 12.58
C PRO A 171 -5.77 1.87 12.32
N PHE A 172 -6.37 2.80 11.57
CA PHE A 172 -5.77 4.08 11.18
C PHE A 172 -6.71 5.26 11.46
N GLU A 173 -6.14 6.41 11.84
CA GLU A 173 -6.90 7.58 12.23
C GLU A 173 -7.87 8.09 11.16
N PRO A 174 -7.47 8.32 9.88
CA PRO A 174 -8.40 8.89 8.91
C PRO A 174 -9.64 8.04 8.68
N ILE A 175 -9.50 6.72 8.71
CA ILE A 175 -10.62 5.78 8.58
C ILE A 175 -11.48 5.79 9.83
N LYS A 176 -10.84 5.78 11.00
CA LYS A 176 -11.53 5.83 12.30
C LYS A 176 -12.36 7.11 12.44
N ASP A 177 -11.77 8.26 12.11
CA ASP A 177 -12.45 9.56 12.21
C ASP A 177 -13.70 9.62 11.31
N PHE A 178 -13.65 9.00 10.11
CA PHE A 178 -14.83 8.90 9.24
C PHE A 178 -15.96 8.07 9.87
N TYR A 179 -15.64 6.89 10.39
CA TYR A 179 -16.66 6.02 10.99
C TYR A 179 -17.18 6.55 12.33
N GLU A 180 -16.35 7.24 13.13
CA GLU A 180 -16.82 7.96 14.32
C GLU A 180 -17.75 9.13 13.94
N ALA A 181 -17.41 9.86 12.87
CA ALA A 181 -18.27 10.93 12.35
C ALA A 181 -19.62 10.42 11.83
N LEU A 182 -19.64 9.19 11.28
CA LEU A 182 -20.87 8.50 10.85
C LEU A 182 -21.74 8.04 12.07
N GLY A 183 -21.18 8.07 13.28
CA GLY A 183 -21.88 7.66 14.50
C GLY A 183 -21.83 6.16 14.77
N THR A 184 -20.94 5.43 14.12
CA THR A 184 -20.71 4.00 14.32
C THR A 184 -19.82 3.72 15.53
N ALA A 185 -19.59 2.46 15.86
CA ALA A 185 -18.57 2.00 16.80
C ALA A 185 -17.39 1.36 16.05
N PRO A 186 -16.44 2.16 15.52
CA PRO A 186 -15.32 1.61 14.75
C PRO A 186 -14.50 0.66 15.62
N THR A 187 -14.25 -0.53 15.08
CA THR A 187 -13.55 -1.63 15.74
C THR A 187 -12.27 -1.94 14.97
N PRO A 188 -11.13 -1.33 15.33
CA PRO A 188 -9.86 -1.56 14.66
C PRO A 188 -9.41 -3.01 14.77
N MET A 189 -9.17 -3.66 13.62
CA MET A 189 -8.81 -5.08 13.60
C MET A 189 -7.95 -5.40 12.39
N PRO A 190 -6.86 -6.17 12.56
CA PRO A 190 -6.01 -6.61 11.45
C PRO A 190 -6.73 -7.61 10.53
N LEU A 191 -6.35 -7.61 9.24
CA LEU A 191 -7.02 -8.38 8.18
C LEU A 191 -7.26 -9.87 8.50
N PRO A 192 -6.30 -10.64 9.05
CA PRO A 192 -6.53 -12.07 9.29
C PRO A 192 -7.66 -12.41 10.27
N ASP A 193 -8.03 -11.47 11.13
CA ASP A 193 -9.03 -11.70 12.20
C ASP A 193 -10.46 -11.34 11.74
N VAL A 194 -10.59 -10.71 10.55
CA VAL A 194 -11.85 -10.08 10.12
C VAL A 194 -12.93 -11.10 9.78
N TYR A 195 -12.56 -12.20 9.09
CA TYR A 195 -13.55 -13.20 8.67
C TYR A 195 -14.26 -13.81 9.89
N ASP A 196 -13.48 -14.25 10.87
CA ASP A 196 -14.03 -14.86 12.08
C ASP A 196 -14.83 -13.85 12.93
N ALA A 197 -14.38 -12.60 12.98
CA ALA A 197 -15.08 -11.54 13.69
C ALA A 197 -16.45 -11.25 13.09
N LEU A 198 -16.56 -11.17 11.76
CA LEU A 198 -17.84 -11.00 11.07
C LEU A 198 -18.72 -12.24 11.23
N ALA A 199 -18.18 -13.44 11.01
CA ALA A 199 -18.92 -14.70 11.10
C ALA A 199 -19.51 -14.92 12.49
N ASN A 200 -18.75 -14.59 13.55
CA ASN A 200 -19.16 -14.79 14.94
C ASN A 200 -19.94 -13.60 15.54
N GLY A 201 -20.21 -12.51 14.79
CA GLY A 201 -20.92 -11.33 15.26
C GLY A 201 -20.15 -10.52 16.30
N GLN A 202 -18.82 -10.57 16.27
CA GLN A 202 -17.98 -9.67 17.06
C GLN A 202 -18.02 -8.26 16.48
N VAL A 203 -18.22 -8.18 15.15
CA VAL A 203 -18.53 -6.95 14.42
C VAL A 203 -19.80 -7.14 13.60
N ASP A 204 -20.52 -6.06 13.36
CA ASP A 204 -21.80 -6.03 12.65
C ASP A 204 -21.59 -5.72 11.16
N ALA A 205 -20.50 -5.01 10.84
CA ALA A 205 -20.11 -4.70 9.48
C ALA A 205 -18.58 -4.59 9.35
N ILE A 206 -18.13 -4.55 8.11
CA ILE A 206 -16.70 -4.38 7.78
C ILE A 206 -16.52 -3.33 6.68
N ASP A 207 -15.46 -2.55 6.78
CA ASP A 207 -14.89 -1.73 5.73
C ASP A 207 -13.88 -2.57 4.94
N MET A 208 -14.12 -2.76 3.61
CA MET A 208 -13.31 -3.66 2.80
C MET A 208 -13.37 -3.31 1.31
N ASP A 209 -12.33 -3.69 0.55
CA ASP A 209 -12.26 -3.61 -0.91
C ASP A 209 -12.93 -4.82 -1.59
N LEU A 210 -13.27 -4.67 -2.88
CA LEU A 210 -13.96 -5.71 -3.65
C LEU A 210 -13.14 -6.98 -3.84
N GLU A 211 -11.81 -6.89 -3.99
CA GLU A 211 -10.95 -8.07 -4.14
C GLU A 211 -11.05 -8.99 -2.92
N LEU A 212 -10.90 -8.41 -1.73
CA LEU A 212 -10.95 -9.17 -0.48
C LEU A 212 -12.37 -9.60 -0.11
N ILE A 213 -13.40 -8.77 -0.43
CA ILE A 213 -14.80 -9.18 -0.26
C ILE A 213 -15.06 -10.49 -1.01
N TRP A 214 -14.62 -10.57 -2.26
CA TRP A 214 -14.76 -11.78 -3.07
C TRP A 214 -13.84 -12.92 -2.62
N LYS A 215 -12.52 -12.68 -2.59
CA LYS A 215 -11.53 -13.74 -2.35
C LYS A 215 -11.62 -14.37 -0.96
N LEU A 216 -11.99 -13.60 0.05
CA LEU A 216 -12.15 -14.06 1.43
C LEU A 216 -13.62 -14.36 1.79
N LYS A 217 -14.54 -14.25 0.81
CA LYS A 217 -15.95 -14.65 0.93
C LYS A 217 -16.67 -13.98 2.11
N TYR A 218 -16.42 -12.70 2.33
CA TYR A 218 -17.09 -11.99 3.42
C TYR A 218 -18.61 -11.95 3.28
N THR A 219 -19.11 -12.05 2.04
CA THR A 219 -20.54 -12.14 1.74
C THR A 219 -21.23 -13.39 2.26
N ASP A 220 -20.49 -14.46 2.59
CA ASP A 220 -21.07 -15.66 3.21
C ASP A 220 -21.65 -15.35 4.60
N ASN A 221 -21.28 -14.25 5.22
CA ASN A 221 -21.69 -13.83 6.57
C ASN A 221 -22.31 -12.43 6.58
N ALA A 222 -22.87 -11.99 5.45
CA ALA A 222 -23.43 -10.65 5.30
C ALA A 222 -24.72 -10.67 4.47
N ASP A 223 -25.63 -9.75 4.74
CA ASP A 223 -26.90 -9.58 4.03
C ASP A 223 -26.86 -8.41 3.05
N THR A 224 -26.06 -7.37 3.35
CA THR A 224 -25.99 -6.14 2.57
C THR A 224 -24.54 -5.78 2.26
N MET A 225 -24.29 -5.30 1.04
CA MET A 225 -23.11 -4.54 0.67
C MET A 225 -23.53 -3.15 0.18
N LEU A 226 -23.06 -2.10 0.83
CA LEU A 226 -23.13 -0.76 0.28
C LEU A 226 -21.96 -0.59 -0.70
N LEU A 227 -22.28 -0.51 -1.98
CA LEU A 227 -21.34 -0.14 -3.04
C LEU A 227 -21.19 1.38 -3.02
N SER A 228 -20.29 1.84 -2.18
CA SER A 228 -20.17 3.25 -1.80
C SER A 228 -18.96 3.96 -2.41
N ASN A 229 -17.89 3.23 -2.73
CA ASN A 229 -16.63 3.81 -3.17
C ASN A 229 -16.17 4.99 -2.30
N HIS A 230 -16.52 4.97 -1.03
CA HIS A 230 -16.44 6.13 -0.14
C HIS A 230 -15.01 6.56 0.19
N MET A 231 -14.01 5.72 -0.07
CA MET A 231 -12.62 6.01 0.28
C MET A 231 -11.67 5.16 -0.58
N MET A 232 -10.63 5.74 -1.13
CA MET A 232 -9.58 4.95 -1.76
C MET A 232 -8.63 4.34 -0.71
N PHE A 233 -7.98 3.24 -1.07
CA PHE A 233 -7.08 2.51 -0.16
C PHE A 233 -5.70 2.34 -0.79
N PRO A 234 -4.87 3.40 -0.80
CA PRO A 234 -3.58 3.37 -1.46
C PRO A 234 -2.55 2.56 -0.68
N MET A 235 -1.64 1.95 -1.45
CA MET A 235 -0.43 1.29 -1.03
C MET A 235 0.78 2.10 -1.47
N VAL A 236 1.88 1.98 -0.76
CA VAL A 236 3.17 2.59 -1.11
C VAL A 236 4.28 1.54 -1.10
N GLY A 237 5.12 1.57 -2.12
CA GLY A 237 6.37 0.82 -2.16
C GLY A 237 7.44 1.55 -1.36
N LEU A 238 7.97 0.89 -0.33
CA LEU A 238 8.93 1.47 0.61
C LEU A 238 10.25 0.70 0.64
N ILE A 239 11.35 1.44 0.72
CA ILE A 239 12.70 0.93 0.95
C ILE A 239 13.22 1.52 2.27
N SER A 240 13.80 0.71 3.14
CA SER A 240 14.49 1.18 4.35
C SER A 240 15.56 2.22 4.00
N GLY A 241 15.58 3.34 4.71
CA GLY A 241 16.61 4.36 4.51
C GLY A 241 18.04 3.82 4.74
N ARG A 242 18.20 2.83 5.64
CA ARG A 242 19.48 2.17 5.86
C ARG A 242 19.88 1.26 4.71
N THR A 243 18.94 0.49 4.20
CA THR A 243 19.14 -0.35 3.00
C THR A 243 19.48 0.51 1.80
N TRP A 244 18.73 1.60 1.59
CA TRP A 244 18.98 2.57 0.53
C TRP A 244 20.39 3.14 0.57
N GLN A 245 20.85 3.57 1.74
CA GLN A 245 22.21 4.11 1.92
C GLN A 245 23.30 3.07 1.66
N GLY A 246 23.03 1.79 1.90
CA GLY A 246 23.97 0.69 1.69
C GLY A 246 24.06 0.18 0.26
N MET A 247 23.13 0.56 -0.62
CA MET A 247 23.14 0.20 -2.05
C MET A 247 24.05 1.13 -2.85
N SER A 248 24.63 0.62 -3.94
CA SER A 248 25.30 1.43 -4.95
C SER A 248 24.28 2.33 -5.67
N GLU A 249 24.73 3.37 -6.36
CA GLU A 249 23.85 4.24 -7.15
C GLU A 249 23.15 3.44 -8.27
N GLU A 250 23.85 2.52 -8.91
CA GLU A 250 23.29 1.62 -9.91
C GLU A 250 22.20 0.73 -9.33
N ASP A 251 22.44 0.09 -8.18
CA ASP A 251 21.45 -0.79 -7.53
C ASP A 251 20.22 -0.01 -7.04
N ARG A 252 20.42 1.22 -6.55
CA ARG A 252 19.29 2.11 -6.18
C ARG A 252 18.41 2.40 -7.38
N ALA A 253 19.01 2.72 -8.54
CA ALA A 253 18.26 2.99 -9.76
C ALA A 253 17.46 1.76 -10.20
N ILE A 254 18.09 0.59 -10.29
CA ILE A 254 17.45 -0.67 -10.69
C ILE A 254 16.29 -1.01 -9.73
N VAL A 255 16.58 -1.06 -8.44
CA VAL A 255 15.60 -1.50 -7.43
C VAL A 255 14.42 -0.53 -7.32
N SER A 256 14.68 0.79 -7.35
CA SER A 256 13.60 1.78 -7.26
C SER A 256 12.72 1.80 -8.51
N GLU A 257 13.29 1.68 -9.71
CA GLU A 257 12.54 1.62 -10.96
C GLU A 257 11.65 0.36 -11.01
N LEU A 258 12.20 -0.80 -10.67
CA LEU A 258 11.45 -2.05 -10.67
C LEU A 258 10.35 -2.06 -9.60
N MET A 259 10.61 -1.49 -8.42
CA MET A 259 9.59 -1.39 -7.37
C MET A 259 8.51 -0.39 -7.73
N ALA A 260 8.86 0.77 -8.31
CA ALA A 260 7.89 1.75 -8.80
C ALA A 260 6.99 1.13 -9.87
N LYS A 261 7.59 0.37 -10.80
CA LYS A 261 6.81 -0.38 -11.79
C LYS A 261 5.88 -1.40 -11.14
N ALA A 262 6.35 -2.18 -10.17
CA ALA A 262 5.53 -3.21 -9.52
C ALA A 262 4.34 -2.64 -8.76
N VAL A 263 4.49 -1.49 -8.10
CA VAL A 263 3.37 -0.82 -7.43
C VAL A 263 2.41 -0.17 -8.43
N ASP A 264 2.90 0.34 -9.56
CA ASP A 264 2.06 0.85 -10.64
C ASP A 264 1.33 -0.28 -11.38
N ASP A 265 1.99 -1.42 -11.64
CA ASP A 265 1.34 -2.62 -12.18
C ASP A 265 0.23 -3.13 -11.23
N CYS A 266 0.44 -3.02 -9.92
CA CYS A 266 -0.58 -3.31 -8.92
C CYS A 266 -1.78 -2.36 -9.05
N LEU A 267 -1.53 -1.06 -9.16
CA LEU A 267 -2.57 -0.05 -9.37
C LEU A 267 -3.35 -0.30 -10.66
N GLN A 268 -2.64 -0.57 -11.76
CA GLN A 268 -3.25 -0.88 -13.05
C GLN A 268 -4.11 -2.15 -13.00
N ALA A 269 -3.67 -3.17 -12.26
CA ALA A 269 -4.43 -4.40 -12.09
C ALA A 269 -5.82 -4.13 -11.45
N TYR A 270 -5.91 -3.18 -10.51
CA TYR A 270 -7.21 -2.79 -9.94
C TYR A 270 -8.06 -2.03 -10.96
N VAL A 271 -7.49 -1.11 -11.73
CA VAL A 271 -8.21 -0.42 -12.83
C VAL A 271 -8.80 -1.42 -13.81
N ASP A 272 -8.04 -2.46 -14.16
CA ASP A 272 -8.45 -3.46 -15.16
C ASP A 272 -9.46 -4.49 -14.60
N GLN A 273 -9.43 -4.77 -13.29
CA GLN A 273 -10.12 -5.92 -12.70
C GLN A 273 -11.26 -5.56 -11.73
N GLU A 274 -11.44 -4.31 -11.33
CA GLU A 274 -12.44 -3.91 -10.33
C GLU A 274 -13.87 -4.33 -10.76
N ALA A 275 -14.20 -4.13 -12.03
CA ALA A 275 -15.48 -4.56 -12.57
C ALA A 275 -15.67 -6.09 -12.50
N GLN A 276 -14.60 -6.86 -12.66
CA GLN A 276 -14.63 -8.31 -12.48
C GLN A 276 -14.84 -8.67 -11.02
N TYR A 277 -14.15 -8.02 -10.09
CA TYR A 277 -14.33 -8.26 -8.66
C TYR A 277 -15.76 -7.99 -8.22
N LEU A 278 -16.35 -6.88 -8.68
CA LEU A 278 -17.77 -6.58 -8.43
C LEU A 278 -18.68 -7.68 -8.99
N ALA A 279 -18.47 -8.10 -10.24
CA ALA A 279 -19.26 -9.16 -10.86
C ALA A 279 -19.15 -10.50 -10.12
N GLU A 280 -18.01 -10.81 -9.51
CA GLU A 280 -17.85 -11.99 -8.66
C GLU A 280 -18.60 -11.86 -7.32
N VAL A 281 -18.58 -10.66 -6.72
CA VAL A 281 -19.35 -10.37 -5.49
C VAL A 281 -20.84 -10.46 -5.76
N GLU A 282 -21.35 -9.95 -6.90
CA GLU A 282 -22.77 -10.04 -7.30
C GLU A 282 -23.29 -11.49 -7.34
N LYS A 283 -22.43 -12.46 -7.71
CA LYS A 283 -22.80 -13.89 -7.74
C LYS A 283 -23.03 -14.49 -6.36
N SER A 284 -22.58 -13.86 -5.30
CA SER A 284 -22.75 -14.35 -3.93
C SER A 284 -24.20 -14.27 -3.43
N GLY A 285 -25.01 -13.42 -4.06
CA GLY A 285 -26.41 -13.21 -3.68
C GLY A 285 -26.59 -12.20 -2.53
N VAL A 286 -25.51 -11.53 -2.07
CA VAL A 286 -25.63 -10.41 -1.12
C VAL A 286 -26.43 -9.27 -1.76
N THR A 287 -27.26 -8.59 -1.00
CA THR A 287 -27.99 -7.41 -1.46
C THR A 287 -27.03 -6.25 -1.66
N ILE A 288 -26.88 -5.77 -2.90
CA ILE A 288 -26.00 -4.66 -3.22
C ILE A 288 -26.82 -3.38 -3.37
N THR A 289 -26.50 -2.37 -2.57
CA THR A 289 -27.10 -1.04 -2.64
C THR A 289 -26.04 -0.02 -3.03
N LYS A 290 -26.18 0.61 -4.19
CA LYS A 290 -25.29 1.70 -4.60
C LYS A 290 -25.67 2.97 -3.86
N VAL A 291 -24.69 3.60 -3.19
CA VAL A 291 -24.84 4.86 -2.44
C VAL A 291 -23.71 5.83 -2.81
N GLY A 292 -24.01 7.12 -2.73
CA GLY A 292 -23.07 8.20 -3.01
C GLY A 292 -22.76 9.06 -1.78
N PRO A 293 -22.09 10.21 -1.99
CA PRO A 293 -21.71 11.13 -0.91
C PRO A 293 -22.89 11.59 -0.05
N GLU A 294 -24.09 11.73 -0.64
CA GLU A 294 -25.31 12.14 0.05
C GLU A 294 -25.72 11.19 1.17
N PHE A 295 -25.38 9.91 1.08
CA PHE A 295 -25.63 8.93 2.12
C PHE A 295 -24.77 9.18 3.37
N PHE A 296 -23.60 9.84 3.20
CA PHE A 296 -22.61 10.07 4.24
C PHE A 296 -22.36 11.56 4.52
N GLU A 297 -23.25 12.47 4.11
CA GLU A 297 -23.04 13.92 4.08
C GLU A 297 -22.48 14.47 5.40
N ASP A 298 -23.09 14.09 6.53
CA ASP A 298 -22.66 14.53 7.87
C ASP A 298 -21.24 14.01 8.21
N ALA A 299 -20.92 12.77 7.85
CA ALA A 299 -19.62 12.17 8.13
C ALA A 299 -18.53 12.79 7.27
N VAL A 300 -18.81 13.05 6.00
CA VAL A 300 -17.90 13.72 5.06
C VAL A 300 -17.57 15.12 5.56
N SER A 301 -18.59 15.90 5.96
CA SER A 301 -18.42 17.25 6.49
C SER A 301 -17.51 17.28 7.73
N LYS A 302 -17.81 16.43 8.71
CA LYS A 302 -17.01 16.35 9.95
C LYS A 302 -15.59 15.85 9.72
N TRP A 303 -15.42 14.89 8.82
CA TRP A 303 -14.09 14.41 8.45
C TRP A 303 -13.25 15.55 7.86
N ASN A 304 -13.83 16.34 6.96
CA ASN A 304 -13.16 17.49 6.37
C ASN A 304 -12.74 18.51 7.43
N GLU A 305 -13.59 18.83 8.39
CA GLU A 305 -13.26 19.74 9.50
C GLU A 305 -12.04 19.24 10.31
N ILE A 306 -11.93 17.92 10.55
CA ILE A 306 -10.84 17.31 11.30
C ILE A 306 -9.53 17.32 10.49
N TRP A 307 -9.62 17.03 9.18
CA TRP A 307 -8.45 16.73 8.37
C TRP A 307 -7.94 17.91 7.54
N GLU A 308 -8.70 18.97 7.35
CA GLU A 308 -8.29 20.17 6.61
C GLU A 308 -6.96 20.75 7.13
N ALA A 309 -6.76 20.75 8.44
CA ALA A 309 -5.51 21.22 9.05
C ALA A 309 -4.38 20.17 9.09
N LYS A 310 -4.73 18.87 9.08
CA LYS A 310 -3.75 17.76 9.16
C LYS A 310 -3.20 17.38 7.79
N ALA A 311 -3.93 17.66 6.72
CA ALA A 311 -3.65 17.22 5.36
C ALA A 311 -3.53 18.43 4.40
N PRO A 312 -2.44 19.21 4.46
CA PRO A 312 -2.25 20.43 3.67
C PRO A 312 -2.23 20.20 2.16
N ASP A 313 -1.95 18.96 1.71
CA ASP A 313 -1.92 18.57 0.30
C ASP A 313 -3.32 18.20 -0.26
N LEU A 314 -4.33 18.09 0.61
CA LEU A 314 -5.69 17.72 0.21
C LEU A 314 -6.32 18.63 -0.85
N PRO A 315 -6.17 19.99 -0.79
CA PRO A 315 -6.70 20.84 -1.86
C PRO A 315 -6.12 20.54 -3.24
N ALA A 316 -4.81 20.29 -3.32
CA ALA A 316 -4.15 19.94 -4.60
C ALA A 316 -4.62 18.60 -5.15
N LEU A 317 -4.86 17.60 -4.27
CA LEU A 317 -5.39 16.30 -4.70
C LEU A 317 -6.85 16.41 -5.16
N ARG A 318 -7.65 17.30 -4.56
CA ARG A 318 -9.04 17.55 -4.99
C ARG A 318 -9.15 18.29 -6.32
N GLU A 319 -8.22 19.19 -6.63
CA GLU A 319 -8.18 19.82 -7.95
C GLU A 319 -7.97 18.81 -9.06
N LEU A 320 -7.15 17.78 -8.81
CA LEU A 320 -6.91 16.69 -9.77
C LEU A 320 -8.15 15.80 -9.99
N ALA A 321 -8.98 15.65 -8.96
CA ALA A 321 -10.23 14.90 -9.03
C ALA A 321 -11.39 15.67 -9.69
N ALA A 322 -11.25 16.97 -9.91
CA ALA A 322 -12.27 17.83 -10.50
C ALA A 322 -12.08 18.08 -12.01
N ASP A 323 -10.93 17.70 -12.59
CA ASP A 323 -10.57 17.85 -14.00
C ASP A 323 -10.87 16.58 -14.79
#